data_a0eef225d5883895f1baa22a854da39f
#
_entry.id   a0eef225d5883895f1baa22a854da39f
#
_cell.length_a   1.000
_cell.length_b   1.000
_cell.length_c   1.000
_cell.angle_alpha   90.00
_cell.angle_beta   90.00
_cell.angle_gamma   90.00
#
_symmetry.space_group_name_H-M   'P 1'
#
loop_
_entity.id
_entity.type
_entity.pdbx_description
1 polymer ?
#
loop_
_entity_poly.entity_id
_entity_poly.type
_entity_poly.pdbx_seq_one_letter_code
_entity_poly.pdbx_strand_id
1 'polypeptide(L)'
;MDRAELTNRILAARRSRSLSWTQVAQAVDRDRVWTTAACLGQHPFDAEGARALIGLLGRAHLAEGSTDAEVTALLCEVPTRGCIPALPPTDPTIYRLYEVLQVYGPALKELLHEDFGDGIMSAINFRLGFEREDRDGEARVKI
;
A
#
# COMPACT_ATOMS: atom_id res chain seq x y z
N MET A 1 16.33 11.93 8.48
CA MET A 1 15.24 11.52 7.59
C MET A 1 14.19 10.79 8.41
N ASP A 2 12.92 11.14 8.24
CA ASP A 2 11.80 10.41 8.84
C ASP A 2 11.09 9.51 7.80
N ARG A 3 10.04 8.77 8.24
CA ARG A 3 9.31 7.84 7.37
C ARG A 3 8.54 8.57 6.26
N ALA A 4 8.02 9.76 6.50
CA ALA A 4 7.29 10.54 5.52
C ALA A 4 8.23 11.06 4.43
N GLU A 5 9.39 11.55 4.80
CA GLU A 5 10.45 11.97 3.87
C GLU A 5 10.92 10.78 3.02
N LEU A 6 11.16 9.61 3.63
CA LEU A 6 11.52 8.39 2.90
C LEU A 6 10.44 7.98 1.90
N THR A 7 9.17 8.04 2.28
CA THR A 7 8.04 7.79 1.37
C THR A 7 8.09 8.71 0.15
N ASN A 8 8.32 10.00 0.34
CA ASN A 8 8.43 10.95 -0.77
C ASN A 8 9.61 10.62 -1.69
N ARG A 9 10.75 10.22 -1.13
CA ARG A 9 11.93 9.79 -1.90
C ARG A 9 11.65 8.50 -2.70
N ILE A 10 10.97 7.52 -2.12
CA ILE A 10 10.52 6.29 -2.81
C ILE A 10 9.64 6.65 -4.02
N LEU A 11 8.65 7.52 -3.84
CA LEU A 11 7.76 7.94 -4.91
C LEU A 11 8.50 8.69 -6.02
N ALA A 12 9.43 9.57 -5.67
CA ALA A 12 10.26 10.30 -6.60
C ALA A 12 11.18 9.36 -7.40
N ALA A 13 11.88 8.45 -6.72
CA ALA A 13 12.76 7.47 -7.34
C ALA A 13 12.00 6.53 -8.29
N ARG A 14 10.81 6.04 -7.88
CA ARG A 14 9.96 5.22 -8.73
C ARG A 14 9.55 5.96 -10.02
N ARG A 15 9.14 7.24 -9.90
CA ARG A 15 8.75 8.06 -11.07
C ARG A 15 9.95 8.33 -11.99
N SER A 16 11.09 8.74 -11.46
CA SER A 16 12.29 9.05 -12.25
C SER A 16 12.81 7.86 -13.03
N ARG A 17 12.60 6.65 -12.52
CA ARG A 17 12.99 5.38 -13.17
C ARG A 17 11.86 4.75 -13.99
N SER A 18 10.70 5.40 -14.09
CA SER A 18 9.52 4.92 -14.82
C SER A 18 9.07 3.51 -14.40
N LEU A 19 9.25 3.16 -13.12
CA LEU A 19 8.89 1.84 -12.59
C LEU A 19 7.40 1.76 -12.30
N SER A 20 6.75 0.68 -12.74
CA SER A 20 5.40 0.34 -12.33
C SER A 20 5.39 -0.25 -10.91
N TRP A 21 4.24 -0.19 -10.23
CA TRP A 21 4.08 -0.87 -8.95
C TRP A 21 4.20 -2.39 -9.04
N THR A 22 3.87 -2.96 -10.20
CA THR A 22 4.09 -4.39 -10.47
C THR A 22 5.57 -4.76 -10.44
N GLN A 23 6.43 -3.96 -11.06
CA GLN A 23 7.89 -4.17 -11.03
C GLN A 23 8.46 -4.02 -9.61
N VAL A 24 7.96 -3.05 -8.85
CA VAL A 24 8.38 -2.87 -7.44
C VAL A 24 7.96 -4.08 -6.60
N ALA A 25 6.73 -4.55 -6.77
CA ALA A 25 6.20 -5.71 -6.05
C ALA A 25 6.98 -7.00 -6.38
N GLN A 26 7.29 -7.22 -7.66
CA GLN A 26 8.12 -8.35 -8.11
C GLN A 26 9.53 -8.31 -7.49
N ALA A 27 10.14 -7.13 -7.39
CA ALA A 27 11.49 -7.01 -6.83
C ALA A 27 11.56 -7.35 -5.33
N VAL A 28 10.48 -7.08 -4.59
CA VAL A 28 10.41 -7.37 -3.14
C VAL A 28 9.68 -8.70 -2.84
N ASP A 29 9.27 -9.44 -3.88
CA ASP A 29 8.56 -10.72 -3.80
C ASP A 29 7.32 -10.65 -2.88
N ARG A 30 6.47 -9.64 -3.10
CA ARG A 30 5.25 -9.41 -2.33
C ARG A 30 4.08 -9.01 -3.25
N ASP A 31 2.87 -9.12 -2.70
CA ASP A 31 1.66 -8.63 -3.37
C ASP A 31 1.76 -7.14 -3.73
N ARG A 32 1.19 -6.76 -4.87
CA ARG A 32 1.25 -5.39 -5.40
C ARG A 32 0.58 -4.36 -4.47
N VAL A 33 -0.59 -4.69 -3.92
CA VAL A 33 -1.31 -3.76 -3.02
C VAL A 33 -0.55 -3.61 -1.72
N TRP A 34 -0.09 -4.72 -1.14
CA TRP A 34 0.72 -4.71 0.08
C TRP A 34 2.01 -3.89 -0.12
N THR A 35 2.74 -4.14 -1.21
CA THR A 35 4.00 -3.43 -1.53
C THR A 35 3.77 -1.94 -1.70
N THR A 36 2.71 -1.56 -2.43
CA THR A 36 2.35 -0.15 -2.60
C THR A 36 2.04 0.50 -1.25
N ALA A 37 1.23 -0.15 -0.41
CA ALA A 37 0.90 0.33 0.92
C ALA A 37 2.14 0.43 1.83
N ALA A 38 3.07 -0.54 1.77
CA ALA A 38 4.32 -0.50 2.51
C ALA A 38 5.22 0.66 2.05
N CYS A 39 5.35 0.89 0.75
CA CYS A 39 6.06 2.04 0.20
C CYS A 39 5.43 3.38 0.61
N LEU A 40 4.11 3.42 0.78
CA LEU A 40 3.36 4.57 1.30
C LEU A 40 3.38 4.67 2.84
N GLY A 41 4.17 3.83 3.52
CA GLY A 41 4.38 3.94 4.96
C GLY A 41 3.32 3.24 5.82
N GLN A 42 2.50 2.34 5.25
CA GLN A 42 1.43 1.65 6.00
C GLN A 42 1.84 0.28 6.57
N HIS A 43 2.96 -0.29 6.10
CA HIS A 43 3.51 -1.56 6.60
C HIS A 43 5.03 -1.49 6.73
N PRO A 44 5.63 -2.23 7.68
CA PRO A 44 7.07 -2.42 7.72
C PRO A 44 7.48 -3.44 6.66
N PHE A 45 8.63 -3.25 6.03
CA PHE A 45 9.30 -4.30 5.28
C PHE A 45 10.08 -5.22 6.24
N ASP A 46 10.34 -6.46 5.82
CA ASP A 46 11.44 -7.24 6.37
C ASP A 46 12.79 -6.73 5.80
N ALA A 47 13.88 -7.16 6.40
CA ALA A 47 15.21 -6.69 6.01
C ALA A 47 15.59 -7.07 4.57
N GLU A 48 15.05 -8.18 4.04
CA GLU A 48 15.30 -8.63 2.67
C GLU A 48 14.54 -7.74 1.68
N GLY A 49 13.24 -7.53 1.89
CA GLY A 49 12.42 -6.65 1.06
C GLY A 49 12.90 -5.20 1.10
N ALA A 50 13.35 -4.70 2.25
CA ALA A 50 13.95 -3.37 2.35
C ALA A 50 15.21 -3.23 1.49
N ARG A 51 16.14 -4.22 1.55
CA ARG A 51 17.34 -4.23 0.70
C ARG A 51 17.01 -4.34 -0.79
N ALA A 52 16.04 -5.19 -1.15
CA ALA A 52 15.58 -5.34 -2.53
C ALA A 52 14.99 -4.01 -3.07
N LEU A 53 14.18 -3.33 -2.27
CA LEU A 53 13.63 -2.01 -2.61
C LEU A 53 14.72 -0.96 -2.82
N ILE A 54 15.72 -0.88 -1.92
CA ILE A 54 16.87 0.04 -2.03
C ILE A 54 17.67 -0.25 -3.32
N GLY A 55 17.92 -1.52 -3.60
CA GLY A 55 18.63 -1.94 -4.82
C GLY A 55 17.87 -1.55 -6.10
N LEU A 56 16.56 -1.78 -6.14
CA LEU A 56 15.72 -1.44 -7.28
C LEU A 56 15.62 0.07 -7.51
N LEU A 57 15.35 0.85 -6.47
CA LEU A 57 15.13 2.30 -6.57
C LEU A 57 16.43 3.10 -6.65
N GLY A 58 17.55 2.49 -6.27
CA GLY A 58 18.86 3.11 -6.29
C GLY A 58 19.17 3.89 -5.02
N ARG A 59 20.30 3.53 -4.42
CA ARG A 59 20.80 4.12 -3.17
C ARG A 59 20.88 5.64 -3.20
N ALA A 60 21.36 6.22 -4.30
CA ALA A 60 21.52 7.66 -4.42
C ALA A 60 20.22 8.45 -4.24
N HIS A 61 19.08 7.85 -4.59
CA HIS A 61 17.78 8.49 -4.45
C HIS A 61 17.19 8.37 -3.05
N LEU A 62 17.46 7.25 -2.35
CA LEU A 62 16.83 6.96 -1.06
C LEU A 62 17.70 7.38 0.12
N ALA A 63 19.01 7.26 0.00
CA ALA A 63 19.95 7.40 1.09
C ALA A 63 20.78 8.70 1.02
N GLU A 64 20.35 9.72 0.29
CA GLU A 64 21.05 11.01 0.31
C GLU A 64 21.13 11.56 1.73
N GLY A 65 22.35 11.70 2.26
CA GLY A 65 22.59 12.13 3.64
C GLY A 65 22.33 11.04 4.70
N SER A 66 22.11 9.78 4.30
CA SER A 66 21.88 8.64 5.21
C SER A 66 22.65 7.40 4.71
N THR A 67 22.80 6.40 5.56
CA THR A 67 23.38 5.10 5.21
C THR A 67 22.29 4.11 4.78
N ASP A 68 22.66 3.05 4.05
CA ASP A 68 21.74 1.97 3.70
C ASP A 68 21.16 1.27 4.95
N ALA A 69 21.96 1.19 6.02
CA ALA A 69 21.54 0.63 7.28
C ALA A 69 20.42 1.47 7.95
N GLU A 70 20.55 2.79 7.94
CA GLU A 70 19.53 3.71 8.47
C GLU A 70 18.24 3.66 7.64
N VAL A 71 18.37 3.63 6.30
CA VAL A 71 17.20 3.49 5.42
C VAL A 71 16.51 2.14 5.63
N THR A 72 17.29 1.06 5.74
CA THR A 72 16.75 -0.28 6.01
C THR A 72 16.05 -0.32 7.36
N ALA A 73 16.65 0.23 8.42
CA ALA A 73 16.05 0.28 9.74
C ALA A 73 14.70 1.02 9.71
N LEU A 74 14.66 2.18 9.05
CA LEU A 74 13.45 2.99 8.90
C LEU A 74 12.35 2.28 8.07
N LEU A 75 12.73 1.50 7.04
CA LEU A 75 11.79 0.69 6.28
C LEU A 75 11.21 -0.48 7.10
N CYS A 76 11.98 -1.02 8.03
CA CYS A 76 11.58 -2.13 8.90
C CYS A 76 10.84 -1.67 10.17
N GLU A 77 10.86 -0.39 10.48
CA GLU A 77 10.15 0.15 11.63
C GLU A 77 8.63 0.01 11.46
N VAL A 78 7.93 -0.33 12.54
CA VAL A 78 6.46 -0.41 12.55
C VAL A 78 5.89 0.99 12.45
N PRO A 79 5.20 1.34 11.35
CA PRO A 79 4.72 2.70 11.14
C PRO A 79 3.42 2.98 11.88
N THR A 80 3.13 4.27 12.10
CA THR A 80 1.76 4.71 12.42
C THR A 80 0.90 4.57 11.17
N ARG A 81 -0.21 3.86 11.28
CA ARG A 81 -1.12 3.55 10.17
C ARG A 81 -2.33 4.50 10.12
N GLY A 82 -3.02 4.52 8.97
CA GLY A 82 -4.26 5.25 8.83
C GLY A 82 -4.07 6.73 8.52
N CYS A 83 -3.27 7.04 7.51
CA CYS A 83 -2.90 8.42 7.15
C CYS A 83 -3.91 9.14 6.25
N ILE A 84 -5.22 8.82 6.32
CA ILE A 84 -6.23 9.64 5.65
C ILE A 84 -6.47 10.89 6.51
N PRO A 85 -6.08 12.10 6.04
CA PRO A 85 -6.02 13.28 6.90
C PRO A 85 -7.38 13.87 7.27
N ALA A 86 -8.45 13.50 6.55
CA ALA A 86 -9.79 14.00 6.81
C ALA A 86 -10.87 12.96 6.47
N LEU A 87 -11.96 12.94 7.22
CA LEU A 87 -13.17 12.17 6.93
C LEU A 87 -14.38 13.13 6.83
N PRO A 88 -15.20 13.02 5.74
CA PRO A 88 -15.01 12.13 4.60
C PRO A 88 -13.78 12.50 3.76
N PRO A 89 -13.17 11.55 3.03
CA PRO A 89 -12.03 11.83 2.17
C PRO A 89 -12.38 12.85 1.08
N THR A 90 -11.46 13.77 0.79
CA THR A 90 -11.67 14.82 -0.23
C THR A 90 -11.13 14.44 -1.62
N ASP A 91 -10.23 13.46 -1.71
CA ASP A 91 -9.81 12.90 -2.99
C ASP A 91 -10.95 12.14 -3.65
N PRO A 92 -11.32 12.44 -4.93
CA PRO A 92 -12.48 11.85 -5.59
C PRO A 92 -12.42 10.31 -5.69
N THR A 93 -11.24 9.73 -5.90
CA THR A 93 -11.06 8.28 -6.01
C THR A 93 -11.22 7.60 -4.65
N ILE A 94 -10.58 8.14 -3.63
CA ILE A 94 -10.69 7.62 -2.26
C ILE A 94 -12.12 7.79 -1.75
N TYR A 95 -12.77 8.91 -2.07
CA TYR A 95 -14.17 9.15 -1.70
C TYR A 95 -15.11 8.09 -2.32
N ARG A 96 -14.88 7.65 -3.57
CA ARG A 96 -15.70 6.58 -4.19
C ARG A 96 -15.56 5.25 -3.46
N LEU A 97 -14.35 4.90 -3.01
CA LEU A 97 -14.14 3.70 -2.18
C LEU A 97 -14.85 3.81 -0.81
N TYR A 98 -14.79 4.99 -0.21
CA TYR A 98 -15.51 5.29 1.03
C TYR A 98 -17.05 5.21 0.84
N GLU A 99 -17.59 5.74 -0.26
CA GLU A 99 -19.00 5.67 -0.61
C GLU A 99 -19.49 4.22 -0.79
N VAL A 100 -18.67 3.34 -1.39
CA VAL A 100 -18.97 1.90 -1.47
C VAL A 100 -19.21 1.30 -0.08
N LEU A 101 -18.37 1.64 0.89
CA LEU A 101 -18.53 1.16 2.26
C LEU A 101 -19.75 1.76 2.95
N GLN A 102 -20.10 3.02 2.67
CA GLN A 102 -21.33 3.63 3.20
C GLN A 102 -22.59 2.95 2.67
N VAL A 103 -22.61 2.61 1.37
CA VAL A 103 -23.77 2.00 0.72
C VAL A 103 -23.89 0.52 1.04
N TYR A 104 -22.79 -0.22 0.92
CA TYR A 104 -22.79 -1.68 1.02
C TYR A 104 -22.29 -2.22 2.35
N GLY A 105 -21.69 -1.39 3.22
CA GLY A 105 -21.16 -1.83 4.51
C GLY A 105 -22.16 -2.58 5.37
N PRO A 106 -23.41 -2.10 5.55
CA PRO A 106 -24.42 -2.84 6.31
C PRO A 106 -24.73 -4.22 5.71
N ALA A 107 -24.85 -4.33 4.38
CA ALA A 107 -25.10 -5.59 3.70
C ALA A 107 -23.90 -6.55 3.84
N LEU A 108 -22.67 -6.05 3.69
CA LEU A 108 -21.46 -6.86 3.91
C LEU A 108 -21.37 -7.36 5.35
N LYS A 109 -21.76 -6.54 6.32
CA LYS A 109 -21.82 -6.93 7.72
C LYS A 109 -22.81 -8.08 7.95
N GLU A 110 -24.01 -8.00 7.40
CA GLU A 110 -25.02 -9.05 7.53
C GLU A 110 -24.52 -10.38 6.94
N LEU A 111 -23.93 -10.35 5.75
CA LEU A 111 -23.35 -11.54 5.11
C LEU A 111 -22.21 -12.14 5.93
N LEU A 112 -21.34 -11.29 6.48
CA LEU A 112 -20.26 -11.75 7.37
C LEU A 112 -20.81 -12.42 8.64
N HIS A 113 -21.88 -11.87 9.21
CA HIS A 113 -22.50 -12.45 10.39
C HIS A 113 -23.25 -13.74 10.06
N GLU A 114 -23.84 -13.87 8.87
CA GLU A 114 -24.48 -15.09 8.40
C GLU A 114 -23.46 -16.23 8.24
N ASP A 115 -22.32 -15.93 7.60
CA ASP A 115 -21.31 -16.94 7.28
C ASP A 115 -20.39 -17.27 8.47
N PHE A 116 -20.08 -16.32 9.34
CA PHE A 116 -19.04 -16.42 10.37
C PHE A 116 -19.52 -16.15 11.80
N GLY A 117 -20.79 -15.80 12.00
CA GLY A 117 -21.34 -15.43 13.30
C GLY A 117 -20.90 -14.02 13.73
N ASP A 118 -20.94 -13.74 15.04
CA ASP A 118 -20.57 -12.44 15.60
C ASP A 118 -19.04 -12.24 15.58
N GLY A 119 -18.50 -12.14 14.39
CA GLY A 119 -17.08 -11.98 14.12
C GLY A 119 -16.71 -10.58 13.64
N ILE A 120 -15.49 -10.16 13.97
CA ILE A 120 -14.86 -8.94 13.46
C ILE A 120 -13.73 -9.32 12.52
N MET A 121 -13.69 -8.74 11.32
CA MET A 121 -12.58 -8.95 10.40
C MET A 121 -11.28 -8.41 10.98
N SER A 122 -10.21 -9.24 10.93
CA SER A 122 -8.87 -8.79 11.28
C SER A 122 -8.30 -7.91 10.19
N ALA A 123 -8.01 -6.64 10.50
CA ALA A 123 -7.28 -5.76 9.59
C ALA A 123 -5.78 -6.13 9.48
N ILE A 124 -5.27 -6.97 10.39
CA ILE A 124 -3.86 -7.40 10.40
C ILE A 124 -3.63 -8.55 9.41
N ASN A 125 -4.57 -9.51 9.37
CA ASN A 125 -4.51 -10.67 8.48
C ASN A 125 -5.31 -10.46 7.19
N PHE A 126 -5.66 -9.23 6.90
CA PHE A 126 -6.44 -8.86 5.73
C PHE A 126 -5.58 -8.90 4.46
N ARG A 127 -6.13 -9.50 3.41
CA ARG A 127 -5.54 -9.48 2.06
C ARG A 127 -6.47 -8.75 1.12
N LEU A 128 -5.94 -7.78 0.38
CA LEU A 128 -6.68 -7.01 -0.60
C LEU A 128 -6.09 -7.25 -1.99
N GLY A 129 -6.92 -7.73 -2.91
CA GLY A 129 -6.56 -7.86 -4.32
C GLY A 129 -6.88 -6.59 -5.10
N PHE A 130 -6.26 -6.41 -6.25
CA PHE A 130 -6.57 -5.34 -7.19
C PHE A 130 -6.29 -5.84 -8.61
N GLU A 131 -7.34 -6.05 -9.38
CA GLU A 131 -7.28 -6.59 -10.72
C GLU A 131 -7.95 -5.64 -11.73
N ARG A 132 -7.36 -5.52 -12.91
CA ARG A 132 -8.04 -4.92 -14.05
C ARG A 132 -8.84 -6.01 -14.76
N GLU A 133 -10.11 -5.76 -14.97
CA GLU A 133 -11.01 -6.59 -15.77
C GLU A 133 -11.49 -5.79 -16.98
N ASP A 134 -11.37 -6.36 -18.18
CA ASP A 134 -11.97 -5.78 -19.39
C ASP A 134 -13.26 -6.57 -19.71
N ARG A 135 -14.40 -5.94 -19.54
CA ARG A 135 -15.71 -6.56 -19.74
C ARG A 135 -16.59 -5.70 -20.64
N ASP A 136 -17.13 -6.31 -21.70
CA ASP A 136 -17.99 -5.65 -22.68
C ASP A 136 -17.36 -4.41 -23.34
N GLY A 137 -16.03 -4.39 -23.49
CA GLY A 137 -15.26 -3.27 -24.05
C GLY A 137 -14.99 -2.13 -23.07
N GLU A 138 -15.36 -2.28 -21.79
CA GLU A 138 -15.09 -1.33 -20.72
C GLU A 138 -14.03 -1.85 -19.76
N ALA A 139 -13.10 -0.98 -19.40
CA ALA A 139 -12.13 -1.28 -18.35
C ALA A 139 -12.78 -1.13 -16.97
N ARG A 140 -12.71 -2.19 -16.17
CA ARG A 140 -13.24 -2.23 -14.79
C ARG A 140 -12.13 -2.56 -13.81
N VAL A 141 -12.32 -2.20 -12.56
CA VAL A 141 -11.48 -2.64 -11.45
C VAL A 141 -12.26 -3.64 -10.61
N LYS A 142 -11.60 -4.74 -10.26
CA LYS A 142 -12.06 -5.70 -9.25
C LYS A 142 -11.16 -5.55 -8.03
N ILE A 143 -11.77 -5.33 -6.89
CA ILE A 143 -11.11 -5.17 -5.59
C ILE A 143 -11.59 -6.27 -4.65
#